data_2f6f7980c8f135282b5c0097378f7616
#
_entry.id   2f6f7980c8f135282b5c0097378f7616
#
_cell.length_a   1.000
_cell.length_b   1.000
_cell.length_c   1.000
_cell.angle_alpha   90.00
_cell.angle_beta   90.00
_cell.angle_gamma   90.00
#
_symmetry.space_group_name_H-M   'P 1'
#
loop_
_entity.id
_entity.type
_entity.pdbx_description
1 polymer ?
#
loop_
_entity_poly.entity_id
_entity_poly.type
_entity_poly.pdbx_seq_one_letter_code
_entity_poly.pdbx_strand_id
1 'polypeptide(L)'
;MLYQQIARNKRKTAFLLVIFVIILALVGGGLGYLINGEPFSGIAIALIGSLIYLFIVLQNPGNLVMSMNHGREIHEEDDPELWHIVEDMALAGQVPMPRVFVINDPSPNAFATGRDPKHSYVAVTTGLRERLNRSELEGVLGHEISHIRNYDILVSTIVV
;
A
#
# COMPACT_ATOMS: atom_id res chain seq x y z
N MET A 1 -23.03 7.27 -0.95
CA MET A 1 -21.73 7.98 -1.15
C MET A 1 -20.55 7.02 -1.01
N LEU A 2 -20.38 6.27 0.09
CA LEU A 2 -19.22 5.37 0.33
C LEU A 2 -19.00 4.34 -0.80
N TYR A 3 -20.04 3.61 -1.22
CA TYR A 3 -19.92 2.62 -2.31
C TYR A 3 -19.48 3.22 -3.65
N GLN A 4 -19.84 4.48 -3.93
CA GLN A 4 -19.40 5.16 -5.16
C GLN A 4 -17.92 5.53 -5.08
N GLN A 5 -17.42 5.90 -3.91
CA GLN A 5 -16.00 6.18 -3.68
C GLN A 5 -15.17 4.91 -3.83
N ILE A 6 -15.58 3.81 -3.21
CA ILE A 6 -14.94 2.50 -3.34
C ILE A 6 -14.87 2.06 -4.81
N ALA A 7 -15.99 2.13 -5.56
CA ALA A 7 -16.01 1.77 -6.96
C ALA A 7 -15.11 2.67 -7.82
N ARG A 8 -15.03 3.97 -7.49
CA ARG A 8 -14.14 4.92 -8.16
C ARG A 8 -12.68 4.60 -7.89
N ASN A 9 -12.31 4.28 -6.64
CA ASN A 9 -10.96 3.95 -6.27
C ASN A 9 -10.49 2.65 -6.94
N LYS A 10 -11.32 1.60 -6.93
CA LYS A 10 -11.03 0.35 -7.67
C LYS A 10 -10.81 0.58 -9.17
N ARG A 11 -11.61 1.46 -9.80
CA ARG A 11 -11.41 1.81 -11.22
C ARG A 11 -10.14 2.59 -11.46
N LYS A 12 -9.77 3.52 -10.55
CA LYS A 12 -8.50 4.24 -10.64
C LYS A 12 -7.31 3.29 -10.57
N THR A 13 -7.33 2.36 -9.60
CA THR A 13 -6.29 1.33 -9.48
C THR A 13 -6.17 0.52 -10.77
N ALA A 14 -7.27 -0.03 -11.27
CA ALA A 14 -7.28 -0.81 -12.51
C ALA A 14 -6.73 0.01 -13.70
N PHE A 15 -7.13 1.27 -13.81
CA PHE A 15 -6.65 2.18 -14.87
C PHE A 15 -5.13 2.41 -14.78
N LEU A 16 -4.61 2.66 -13.57
CA LEU A 16 -3.17 2.84 -13.36
C LEU A 16 -2.38 1.57 -13.72
N LEU A 17 -2.88 0.39 -13.34
CA LEU A 17 -2.25 -0.88 -13.68
C LEU A 17 -2.22 -1.11 -15.19
N VAL A 18 -3.30 -0.79 -15.91
CA VAL A 18 -3.35 -0.88 -17.37
C VAL A 18 -2.34 0.06 -18.02
N ILE A 19 -2.27 1.32 -17.57
CA ILE A 19 -1.28 2.28 -18.07
C ILE A 19 0.14 1.77 -17.83
N PHE A 20 0.42 1.25 -16.65
CA PHE A 20 1.72 0.68 -16.32
C PHE A 20 2.13 -0.43 -17.28
N VAL A 21 1.24 -1.39 -17.55
CA VAL A 21 1.49 -2.48 -18.50
C VAL A 21 1.73 -1.94 -19.91
N ILE A 22 0.95 -0.94 -20.36
CA ILE A 22 1.13 -0.32 -21.67
C ILE A 22 2.52 0.35 -21.79
N ILE A 23 2.93 1.10 -20.78
CA ILE A 23 4.25 1.75 -20.76
C ILE A 23 5.35 0.71 -20.85
N LEU A 24 5.27 -0.39 -20.07
CA LEU A 24 6.26 -1.46 -20.14
C LEU A 24 6.29 -2.15 -21.50
N ALA A 25 5.13 -2.37 -22.13
CA ALA A 25 5.06 -2.94 -23.47
C ALA A 25 5.70 -2.01 -24.53
N LEU A 26 5.48 -0.70 -24.43
CA LEU A 26 6.10 0.28 -25.33
C LEU A 26 7.63 0.32 -25.16
N VAL A 27 8.11 0.33 -23.93
CA VAL A 27 9.55 0.29 -23.63
C VAL A 27 10.16 -1.02 -24.11
N GLY A 28 9.51 -2.16 -23.82
CA GLY A 28 9.95 -3.48 -24.27
C GLY A 28 10.00 -3.58 -25.79
N GLY A 29 8.99 -3.05 -26.48
CA GLY A 29 8.96 -3.00 -27.96
C GLY A 29 10.07 -2.13 -28.54
N GLY A 30 10.32 -0.96 -27.95
CA GLY A 30 11.42 -0.09 -28.36
C GLY A 30 12.79 -0.76 -28.21
N LEU A 31 13.04 -1.40 -27.07
CA LEU A 31 14.26 -2.15 -26.81
C LEU A 31 14.40 -3.37 -27.75
N GLY A 32 13.32 -4.11 -27.99
CA GLY A 32 13.32 -5.23 -28.93
C GLY A 32 13.68 -4.79 -30.34
N TYR A 33 13.13 -3.66 -30.80
CA TYR A 33 13.44 -3.09 -32.10
C TYR A 33 14.92 -2.65 -32.21
N LEU A 34 15.46 -2.01 -31.15
CA LEU A 34 16.85 -1.57 -31.15
C LEU A 34 17.87 -2.72 -31.12
N ILE A 35 17.53 -3.82 -30.42
CA ILE A 35 18.46 -4.95 -30.24
C ILE A 35 18.35 -5.96 -31.38
N ASN A 36 17.12 -6.33 -31.77
CA ASN A 36 16.86 -7.44 -32.68
C ASN A 36 16.28 -6.99 -34.05
N GLY A 37 16.02 -5.69 -34.24
CA GLY A 37 15.38 -5.16 -35.43
C GLY A 37 13.85 -5.41 -35.50
N GLU A 38 13.26 -6.01 -34.47
CA GLU A 38 11.83 -6.29 -34.42
C GLU A 38 11.26 -6.08 -33.00
N PRO A 39 10.03 -5.50 -32.87
CA PRO A 39 9.50 -5.12 -31.57
C PRO A 39 8.79 -6.26 -30.81
N PHE A 40 8.35 -7.32 -31.49
CA PHE A 40 7.41 -8.29 -30.93
C PHE A 40 7.99 -9.12 -29.78
N SER A 41 9.25 -9.53 -29.87
CA SER A 41 9.93 -10.26 -28.81
C SER A 41 10.06 -9.42 -27.52
N GLY A 42 10.41 -8.15 -27.65
CA GLY A 42 10.51 -7.22 -26.54
C GLY A 42 9.15 -6.94 -25.87
N ILE A 43 8.10 -6.76 -26.66
CA ILE A 43 6.72 -6.61 -26.14
C ILE A 43 6.29 -7.87 -25.37
N ALA A 44 6.52 -9.06 -25.95
CA ALA A 44 6.14 -10.32 -25.30
C ALA A 44 6.83 -10.51 -23.95
N ILE A 45 8.14 -10.28 -23.88
CA ILE A 45 8.92 -10.37 -22.64
C ILE A 45 8.40 -9.35 -21.60
N ALA A 46 8.15 -8.10 -22.01
CA ALA A 46 7.66 -7.06 -21.14
C ALA A 46 6.25 -7.38 -20.59
N LEU A 47 5.35 -7.92 -21.41
CA LEU A 47 4.01 -8.33 -20.99
C LEU A 47 4.07 -9.49 -20.01
N ILE A 48 4.83 -10.53 -20.29
CA ILE A 48 4.99 -11.68 -19.38
C ILE A 48 5.59 -11.22 -18.06
N GLY A 49 6.68 -10.45 -18.11
CA GLY A 49 7.34 -9.90 -16.92
C GLY A 49 6.42 -9.01 -16.09
N SER A 50 5.63 -8.13 -16.73
CA SER A 50 4.68 -7.26 -16.04
C SER A 50 3.54 -8.04 -15.37
N LEU A 51 3.03 -9.09 -16.02
CA LEU A 51 1.99 -9.95 -15.44
C LEU A 51 2.50 -10.72 -14.21
N ILE A 52 3.70 -11.27 -14.29
CA ILE A 52 4.34 -11.96 -13.16
C ILE A 52 4.58 -10.95 -12.02
N TYR A 53 5.12 -9.77 -12.31
CA TYR A 53 5.34 -8.72 -11.33
C TYR A 53 4.04 -8.30 -10.64
N LEU A 54 2.99 -8.02 -11.41
CA LEU A 54 1.68 -7.65 -10.87
C LEU A 54 1.10 -8.77 -9.99
N PHE A 55 1.23 -10.01 -10.42
CA PHE A 55 0.78 -11.15 -9.62
C PHE A 55 1.48 -11.19 -8.25
N ILE A 56 2.79 -11.04 -8.21
CA ILE A 56 3.58 -11.05 -6.97
C ILE A 56 3.20 -9.86 -6.07
N VAL A 57 3.18 -8.64 -6.64
CA VAL A 57 2.91 -7.41 -5.88
C VAL A 57 1.48 -7.38 -5.33
N LEU A 58 0.49 -7.83 -6.12
CA LEU A 58 -0.91 -7.85 -5.68
C LEU A 58 -1.22 -8.96 -4.66
N GLN A 59 -0.36 -9.96 -4.51
CA GLN A 59 -0.53 -10.96 -3.44
C GLN A 59 -0.32 -10.37 -2.05
N ASN A 60 0.76 -9.60 -1.87
CA ASN A 60 1.13 -9.03 -0.57
C ASN A 60 1.77 -7.64 -0.71
N PRO A 61 1.02 -6.64 -1.18
CA PRO A 61 1.58 -5.31 -1.43
C PRO A 61 2.11 -4.64 -0.16
N GLY A 62 1.45 -4.84 0.98
CA GLY A 62 1.87 -4.28 2.24
C GLY A 62 3.20 -4.84 2.76
N ASN A 63 3.47 -6.13 2.59
CA ASN A 63 4.75 -6.71 2.97
C ASN A 63 5.92 -6.10 2.20
N LEU A 64 5.72 -5.81 0.91
CA LEU A 64 6.73 -5.16 0.09
C LEU A 64 7.04 -3.75 0.61
N VAL A 65 6.01 -2.94 0.84
CA VAL A 65 6.16 -1.57 1.37
C VAL A 65 6.83 -1.58 2.75
N MET A 66 6.42 -2.48 3.65
CA MET A 66 7.03 -2.59 4.98
C MET A 66 8.49 -3.02 4.91
N SER A 67 8.83 -3.96 4.02
CA SER A 67 10.23 -4.39 3.81
C SER A 67 11.10 -3.25 3.27
N MET A 68 10.59 -2.47 2.30
CA MET A 68 11.32 -1.33 1.74
C MET A 68 11.57 -0.22 2.76
N ASN A 69 10.65 -0.03 3.70
CA ASN A 69 10.74 0.97 4.77
C ASN A 69 11.35 0.43 6.07
N HIS A 70 11.89 -0.79 6.07
CA HIS A 70 12.46 -1.44 7.26
C HIS A 70 11.47 -1.47 8.45
N GLY A 71 10.18 -1.62 8.17
CA GLY A 71 9.12 -1.67 9.17
C GLY A 71 9.23 -2.95 10.01
N ARG A 72 9.25 -2.81 11.33
CA ARG A 72 9.16 -3.90 12.29
C ARG A 72 7.69 -4.10 12.66
N GLU A 73 7.18 -5.29 12.45
CA GLU A 73 5.84 -5.65 12.96
C GLU A 73 5.86 -5.67 14.47
N ILE A 74 4.80 -5.12 15.07
CA ILE A 74 4.60 -5.11 16.51
C ILE A 74 3.31 -5.83 16.86
N HIS A 75 3.28 -6.39 18.07
CA HIS A 75 2.13 -6.99 18.70
C HIS A 75 1.80 -6.24 19.99
N GLU A 76 0.71 -6.59 20.66
CA GLU A 76 0.26 -5.95 21.89
C GLU A 76 1.34 -5.86 22.97
N GLU A 77 2.18 -6.90 23.10
CA GLU A 77 3.27 -6.99 24.05
C GLU A 77 4.47 -6.06 23.78
N ASP A 78 4.63 -5.59 22.53
CA ASP A 78 5.73 -4.69 22.13
C ASP A 78 5.41 -3.21 22.44
N ASP A 79 4.20 -2.75 22.10
CA ASP A 79 3.69 -1.40 22.38
C ASP A 79 2.16 -1.49 22.60
N PRO A 80 1.72 -1.79 23.85
CA PRO A 80 0.29 -1.94 24.17
C PRO A 80 -0.53 -0.69 23.85
N GLU A 81 0.05 0.50 24.07
CA GLU A 81 -0.66 1.75 23.82
C GLU A 81 -0.95 1.96 22.33
N LEU A 82 0.06 1.82 21.48
CA LEU A 82 -0.13 1.95 20.03
C LEU A 82 -1.07 0.87 19.48
N TRP A 83 -0.92 -0.37 19.96
CA TRP A 83 -1.77 -1.50 19.58
C TRP A 83 -3.24 -1.21 19.87
N HIS A 84 -3.58 -0.82 21.10
CA HIS A 84 -4.96 -0.53 21.46
C HIS A 84 -5.53 0.70 20.74
N ILE A 85 -4.74 1.73 20.44
CA ILE A 85 -5.20 2.85 19.63
C ILE A 85 -5.61 2.37 18.24
N VAL A 86 -4.80 1.54 17.58
CA VAL A 86 -5.13 0.99 16.26
C VAL A 86 -6.37 0.10 16.34
N GLU A 87 -6.49 -0.73 17.37
CA GLU A 87 -7.64 -1.60 17.60
C GLU A 87 -8.93 -0.78 17.79
N ASP A 88 -8.91 0.24 18.64
CA ASP A 88 -10.05 1.14 18.88
C ASP A 88 -10.48 1.83 17.57
N MET A 89 -9.50 2.32 16.79
CA MET A 89 -9.79 2.98 15.50
C MET A 89 -10.30 1.99 14.44
N ALA A 90 -9.80 0.75 14.42
CA ALA A 90 -10.29 -0.29 13.52
C ALA A 90 -11.75 -0.66 13.84
N LEU A 91 -12.09 -0.80 15.12
CA LEU A 91 -13.46 -1.02 15.58
C LEU A 91 -14.38 0.15 15.20
N ALA A 92 -13.96 1.39 15.47
CA ALA A 92 -14.72 2.59 15.08
C ALA A 92 -14.90 2.69 13.55
N GLY A 93 -13.87 2.34 12.79
CA GLY A 93 -13.88 2.32 11.33
C GLY A 93 -14.64 1.14 10.73
N GLN A 94 -15.04 0.15 11.54
CA GLN A 94 -15.69 -1.10 11.10
C GLN A 94 -14.85 -1.86 10.04
N VAL A 95 -13.55 -1.92 10.28
CA VAL A 95 -12.60 -2.70 9.48
C VAL A 95 -11.93 -3.78 10.36
N PRO A 96 -11.48 -4.89 9.76
CA PRO A 96 -10.64 -5.83 10.50
C PRO A 96 -9.38 -5.15 11.02
N MET A 97 -8.86 -5.63 12.17
CA MET A 97 -7.60 -5.14 12.73
C MET A 97 -6.48 -5.26 11.70
N PRO A 98 -5.84 -4.16 11.28
CA PRO A 98 -4.69 -4.19 10.38
C PRO A 98 -3.45 -4.72 11.11
N ARG A 99 -2.48 -5.21 10.37
CA ARG A 99 -1.15 -5.48 10.93
C ARG A 99 -0.46 -4.16 11.24
N VAL A 100 0.16 -4.06 12.42
CA VAL A 100 0.76 -2.81 12.93
C VAL A 100 2.27 -2.89 12.81
N PHE A 101 2.86 -1.83 12.27
CA PHE A 101 4.31 -1.71 12.06
C PHE A 101 4.86 -0.42 12.66
N VAL A 102 6.07 -0.49 13.17
CA VAL A 102 6.86 0.68 13.57
C VAL A 102 8.07 0.78 12.66
N ILE A 103 8.28 1.98 12.12
CA ILE A 103 9.43 2.32 11.27
C ILE A 103 10.37 3.21 12.07
N ASN A 104 11.64 2.83 12.12
CA ASN A 104 12.65 3.63 12.80
C ASN A 104 13.09 4.82 11.94
N ASP A 105 12.28 5.88 11.96
CA ASP A 105 12.51 7.14 11.26
C ASP A 105 12.15 8.31 12.20
N PRO A 106 13.05 9.29 12.40
CA PRO A 106 12.78 10.47 13.22
C PRO A 106 11.78 11.45 12.60
N SER A 107 11.47 11.32 11.31
CA SER A 107 10.45 12.14 10.65
C SER A 107 9.05 11.69 11.09
N PRO A 108 8.17 12.60 11.53
CA PRO A 108 6.84 12.21 11.96
C PRO A 108 5.97 11.81 10.76
N ASN A 109 5.62 10.53 10.68
CA ASN A 109 4.76 10.00 9.63
C ASN A 109 3.95 8.79 10.10
N ALA A 110 2.77 8.60 9.52
CA ALA A 110 1.99 7.38 9.56
C ALA A 110 1.33 7.15 8.19
N PHE A 111 1.09 5.91 7.84
CA PHE A 111 0.38 5.57 6.62
C PHE A 111 -0.28 4.20 6.70
N ALA A 112 -1.36 4.04 5.93
CA ALA A 112 -1.98 2.75 5.70
C ALA A 112 -1.67 2.25 4.29
N THR A 113 -1.45 0.96 4.16
CA THR A 113 -1.19 0.27 2.89
C THR A 113 -1.86 -1.09 2.87
N GLY A 114 -1.94 -1.71 1.70
CA GLY A 114 -2.52 -3.04 1.56
C GLY A 114 -3.35 -3.20 0.30
N ARG A 115 -3.91 -4.39 0.14
CA ARG A 115 -4.75 -4.75 -1.01
C ARG A 115 -6.23 -4.44 -0.77
N ASP A 116 -6.69 -4.74 0.42
CA ASP A 116 -8.09 -4.61 0.85
C ASP A 116 -8.14 -4.54 2.39
N PRO A 117 -9.29 -4.25 3.02
CA PRO A 117 -9.39 -4.16 4.48
C PRO A 117 -8.97 -5.40 5.25
N LYS A 118 -9.06 -6.61 4.66
CA LYS A 118 -8.63 -7.86 5.30
C LYS A 118 -7.12 -8.08 5.21
N HIS A 119 -6.47 -7.40 4.28
CA HIS A 119 -5.03 -7.47 4.01
C HIS A 119 -4.44 -6.07 4.05
N SER A 120 -4.61 -5.42 5.20
CA SER A 120 -4.20 -4.03 5.44
C SER A 120 -3.12 -3.95 6.52
N TYR A 121 -2.34 -2.91 6.42
CA TYR A 121 -1.17 -2.63 7.25
C TYR A 121 -1.22 -1.15 7.65
N VAL A 122 -0.87 -0.85 8.88
CA VAL A 122 -0.68 0.50 9.38
C VAL A 122 0.75 0.63 9.87
N ALA A 123 1.45 1.64 9.44
CA ALA A 123 2.81 1.95 9.87
C ALA A 123 2.85 3.31 10.56
N VAL A 124 3.63 3.38 11.63
CA VAL A 124 3.90 4.59 12.39
C VAL A 124 5.40 4.74 12.56
N THR A 125 5.94 5.93 12.31
CA THR A 125 7.35 6.19 12.56
C THR A 125 7.61 6.47 14.04
N THR A 126 8.81 6.17 14.50
CA THR A 126 9.26 6.52 15.85
C THR A 126 9.13 8.02 16.12
N GLY A 127 9.44 8.85 15.11
CA GLY A 127 9.32 10.30 15.25
C GLY A 127 7.89 10.81 15.42
N LEU A 128 6.87 10.12 14.87
CA LEU A 128 5.48 10.45 15.14
C LEU A 128 5.05 9.96 16.53
N ARG A 129 5.40 8.71 16.86
CA ARG A 129 5.05 8.06 18.12
C ARG A 129 5.56 8.82 19.35
N GLU A 130 6.75 9.42 19.25
CA GLU A 130 7.38 10.20 20.32
C GLU A 130 6.81 11.61 20.48
N ARG A 131 6.24 12.19 19.42
CA ARG A 131 5.79 13.59 19.41
C ARG A 131 4.32 13.75 19.75
N LEU A 132 3.49 12.77 19.44
CA LEU A 132 2.04 12.86 19.63
C LEU A 132 1.61 12.20 20.94
N ASN A 133 0.68 12.85 21.62
CA ASN A 133 -0.05 12.22 22.72
C ASN A 133 -1.11 11.25 22.16
N ARG A 134 -1.74 10.48 23.07
CA ARG A 134 -2.74 9.47 22.71
C ARG A 134 -3.85 10.03 21.82
N SER A 135 -4.46 11.16 22.18
CA SER A 135 -5.59 11.73 21.43
C SER A 135 -5.19 12.23 20.04
N GLU A 136 -3.98 12.78 19.91
CA GLU A 136 -3.45 13.24 18.63
C GLU A 136 -3.15 12.03 17.73
N LEU A 137 -2.59 10.95 18.30
CA LEU A 137 -2.30 9.72 17.58
C LEU A 137 -3.59 9.01 17.15
N GLU A 138 -4.63 8.98 17.99
CA GLU A 138 -5.98 8.52 17.63
C GLU A 138 -6.52 9.27 16.41
N GLY A 139 -6.35 10.58 16.35
CA GLY A 139 -6.77 11.41 15.21
C GLY A 139 -6.06 11.03 13.91
N VAL A 140 -4.74 10.85 13.96
CA VAL A 140 -3.93 10.45 12.79
C VAL A 140 -4.30 9.03 12.35
N LEU A 141 -4.35 8.07 13.30
CA LEU A 141 -4.65 6.67 12.98
C LEU A 141 -6.08 6.48 12.51
N GLY A 142 -7.04 7.23 13.06
CA GLY A 142 -8.41 7.25 12.57
C GLY A 142 -8.51 7.70 11.10
N HIS A 143 -7.68 8.67 10.71
CA HIS A 143 -7.56 9.08 9.32
C HIS A 143 -7.04 7.93 8.44
N GLU A 144 -5.96 7.27 8.83
CA GLU A 144 -5.39 6.13 8.11
C GLU A 144 -6.36 4.95 8.01
N ILE A 145 -7.08 4.63 9.07
CA ILE A 145 -8.12 3.61 9.08
C ILE A 145 -9.27 3.95 8.10
N SER A 146 -9.58 5.24 7.94
CA SER A 146 -10.58 5.67 6.95
C SER A 146 -10.18 5.33 5.50
N HIS A 147 -8.88 5.37 5.19
CA HIS A 147 -8.34 4.95 3.90
C HIS A 147 -8.51 3.44 3.68
N ILE A 148 -8.30 2.62 4.71
CA ILE A 148 -8.56 1.18 4.66
C ILE A 148 -10.03 0.93 4.33
N ARG A 149 -10.96 1.57 5.05
CA ARG A 149 -12.40 1.44 4.83
C ARG A 149 -12.83 1.85 3.43
N ASN A 150 -12.21 2.87 2.85
CA ASN A 150 -12.53 3.41 1.54
C ASN A 150 -11.88 2.66 0.37
N TYR A 151 -11.08 1.62 0.63
CA TYR A 151 -10.36 0.85 -0.40
C TYR A 151 -9.45 1.71 -1.28
N ASP A 152 -8.88 2.79 -0.76
CA ASP A 152 -7.92 3.62 -1.48
C ASP A 152 -6.46 3.31 -1.11
N ILE A 153 -6.23 2.47 -0.09
CA ILE A 153 -4.91 1.99 0.32
C ILE A 153 -4.14 1.31 -0.83
N LEU A 154 -4.82 0.61 -1.74
CA LEU A 154 -4.17 -0.01 -2.88
C LEU A 154 -3.69 1.03 -3.89
N VAL A 155 -4.44 2.11 -4.10
CA VAL A 155 -4.01 3.23 -4.96
C VAL A 155 -2.75 3.87 -4.39
N SER A 156 -2.73 4.15 -3.07
CA SER A 156 -1.56 4.72 -2.38
C SER A 156 -0.34 3.81 -2.52
N THR A 157 -0.53 2.50 -2.36
CA THR A 157 0.56 1.51 -2.47
C THR A 157 1.19 1.43 -3.87
N ILE A 158 0.42 1.68 -4.93
CA ILE A 158 0.91 1.59 -6.33
C ILE A 158 1.63 2.88 -6.75
N VAL A 159 1.33 4.01 -6.12
CA VAL A 159 1.85 5.33 -6.48
C VAL A 159 3.13 5.68 -5.71
N VAL A 160 3.43 4.99 -4.61
CA VAL A 160 4.69 5.09 -3.85
C VAL A 160 5.76 4.23 -4.47
#